data_658327cd9a33e45cfd31d2b44405b7a0
#
_entry.id   658327cd9a33e45cfd31d2b44405b7a0
#
_cell.length_a   1.000
_cell.length_b   1.000
_cell.length_c   1.000
_cell.angle_alpha   90.00
_cell.angle_beta   90.00
_cell.angle_gamma   90.00
#
_symmetry.space_group_name_H-M   'P 1'
#
loop_
_entity.id
_entity.type
_entity.pdbx_description
1 polymer ?
#
loop_
_entity_poly.entity_id
_entity_poly.type
_entity_poly.pdbx_seq_one_letter_code
_entity_poly.pdbx_strand_id
1 'polypeptide(L)'
;MRFKWVLLALVVVVIGGAVALVLVERPKLDDARTAVDRAWKPLISPADAPDLLVARSLKLEGALSAFDANGGQDRSVSRDLHAALKAWKAALKDGSTTDQVKAANTVEAQGARLWANVTGSARFAEQAAVKDALAAWAGTKPPQALITKFNAKSRAYEDTRTTFLARPVALALSYRAIPTFQLGDLGF
;
A
#
# COMPACT_ATOMS: atom_id res chain seq x y z
N MET A 1 -14.09 3.80 -55.65
CA MET A 1 -14.96 4.53 -54.64
C MET A 1 -15.45 3.58 -53.52
N ARG A 2 -15.81 2.31 -53.74
CA ARG A 2 -16.37 1.39 -52.70
C ARG A 2 -15.41 1.12 -51.53
N PHE A 3 -14.10 1.04 -51.75
CA PHE A 3 -13.11 0.73 -50.74
C PHE A 3 -13.03 1.80 -49.61
N LYS A 4 -13.16 3.09 -49.94
CA LYS A 4 -13.15 4.19 -48.96
C LYS A 4 -14.35 4.10 -47.98
N TRP A 5 -15.51 3.72 -48.49
CA TRP A 5 -16.72 3.55 -47.66
C TRP A 5 -16.65 2.34 -46.72
N VAL A 6 -16.04 1.24 -47.17
CA VAL A 6 -15.81 0.06 -46.35
C VAL A 6 -14.83 0.38 -45.20
N LEU A 7 -13.76 1.12 -45.52
CA LEU A 7 -12.78 1.56 -44.51
C LEU A 7 -13.43 2.51 -43.48
N LEU A 8 -14.24 3.45 -43.93
CA LEU A 8 -14.95 4.37 -43.05
C LEU A 8 -15.94 3.64 -42.14
N ALA A 9 -16.71 2.69 -42.66
CA ALA A 9 -17.62 1.87 -41.88
C ALA A 9 -16.89 1.05 -40.82
N LEU A 10 -15.75 0.45 -41.15
CA LEU A 10 -14.91 -0.31 -40.23
C LEU A 10 -14.37 0.57 -39.09
N VAL A 11 -13.92 1.79 -39.40
CA VAL A 11 -13.46 2.76 -38.41
C VAL A 11 -14.61 3.16 -37.46
N VAL A 12 -15.80 3.40 -37.96
CA VAL A 12 -16.99 3.74 -37.17
C VAL A 12 -17.35 2.58 -36.23
N VAL A 13 -17.32 1.35 -36.70
CA VAL A 13 -17.59 0.15 -35.88
C VAL A 13 -16.55 -0.01 -34.79
N VAL A 14 -15.26 0.17 -35.09
CA VAL A 14 -14.18 0.07 -34.10
C VAL A 14 -14.30 1.15 -33.03
N ILE A 15 -14.53 2.40 -33.42
CA ILE A 15 -14.71 3.51 -32.47
C ILE A 15 -15.96 3.31 -31.63
N GLY A 16 -17.09 2.96 -32.26
CA GLY A 16 -18.34 2.68 -31.54
C GLY A 16 -18.21 1.55 -30.54
N GLY A 17 -17.53 0.46 -30.93
CA GLY A 17 -17.21 -0.67 -30.03
C GLY A 17 -16.33 -0.25 -28.86
N ALA A 18 -15.28 0.56 -29.10
CA ALA A 18 -14.42 1.05 -28.03
C ALA A 18 -15.15 1.97 -27.05
N VAL A 19 -16.01 2.87 -27.53
CA VAL A 19 -16.83 3.74 -26.68
C VAL A 19 -17.81 2.91 -25.85
N ALA A 20 -18.52 1.95 -26.47
CA ALA A 20 -19.43 1.08 -25.75
C ALA A 20 -18.71 0.27 -24.66
N LEU A 21 -17.50 -0.22 -24.93
CA LEU A 21 -16.70 -0.95 -23.96
C LEU A 21 -16.33 -0.06 -22.75
N VAL A 22 -15.93 1.19 -22.99
CA VAL A 22 -15.62 2.14 -21.92
C VAL A 22 -16.87 2.42 -21.07
N LEU A 23 -18.02 2.65 -21.69
CA LEU A 23 -19.27 2.94 -20.99
C LEU A 23 -19.74 1.78 -20.09
N VAL A 24 -19.44 0.54 -20.45
CA VAL A 24 -19.84 -0.66 -19.69
C VAL A 24 -18.80 -1.00 -18.60
N GLU A 25 -17.51 -0.93 -18.90
CA GLU A 25 -16.47 -1.41 -17.99
C GLU A 25 -15.98 -0.35 -16.99
N ARG A 26 -16.03 0.94 -17.36
CA ARG A 26 -15.60 2.02 -16.47
C ARG A 26 -16.38 2.05 -15.13
N PRO A 27 -17.72 1.98 -15.10
CA PRO A 27 -18.46 1.96 -13.83
C PRO A 27 -18.05 0.79 -12.93
N LYS A 28 -17.81 -0.41 -13.47
CA LYS A 28 -17.37 -1.59 -12.72
C LYS A 28 -16.01 -1.37 -12.08
N LEU A 29 -15.08 -0.75 -12.84
CA LEU A 29 -13.74 -0.41 -12.33
C LEU A 29 -13.81 0.67 -11.25
N ASP A 30 -14.63 1.70 -11.43
CA ASP A 30 -14.84 2.77 -10.45
C ASP A 30 -15.46 2.22 -9.15
N ASP A 31 -16.46 1.36 -9.25
CA ASP A 31 -17.12 0.72 -8.09
C ASP A 31 -16.15 -0.19 -7.33
N ALA A 32 -15.42 -1.04 -8.05
CA ALA A 32 -14.43 -1.92 -7.45
C ALA A 32 -13.31 -1.14 -6.76
N ARG A 33 -12.80 -0.06 -7.39
CA ARG A 33 -11.80 0.83 -6.80
C ARG A 33 -12.34 1.54 -5.55
N THR A 34 -13.55 2.08 -5.63
CA THR A 34 -14.20 2.73 -4.49
C THR A 34 -14.39 1.77 -3.31
N ALA A 35 -14.68 0.49 -3.58
CA ALA A 35 -14.77 -0.53 -2.54
C ALA A 35 -13.42 -0.78 -1.84
N VAL A 36 -12.29 -0.72 -2.58
CA VAL A 36 -10.94 -0.79 -2.00
C VAL A 36 -10.67 0.43 -1.13
N ASP A 37 -10.92 1.64 -1.64
CA ASP A 37 -10.69 2.89 -0.92
C ASP A 37 -11.48 2.92 0.40
N ARG A 38 -12.75 2.49 0.39
CA ARG A 38 -13.58 2.37 1.61
C ARG A 38 -13.06 1.32 2.59
N ALA A 39 -12.44 0.24 2.10
CA ALA A 39 -11.87 -0.78 2.96
C ALA A 39 -10.50 -0.39 3.53
N TRP A 40 -9.75 0.50 2.84
CA TRP A 40 -8.46 1.02 3.29
C TRP A 40 -8.61 2.09 4.37
N LYS A 41 -9.58 2.97 4.22
CA LYS A 41 -9.79 4.13 5.10
C LYS A 41 -9.79 3.81 6.60
N PRO A 42 -10.43 2.74 7.11
CA PRO A 42 -10.36 2.38 8.52
C PRO A 42 -8.96 1.99 9.01
N LEU A 43 -8.05 1.54 8.14
CA LEU A 43 -6.68 1.15 8.50
C LEU A 43 -5.76 2.36 8.70
N ILE A 44 -6.09 3.50 8.10
CA ILE A 44 -5.31 4.75 8.17
C ILE A 44 -6.00 5.83 9.03
N SER A 45 -6.86 5.45 9.95
CA SER A 45 -7.52 6.39 10.86
C SER A 45 -6.53 7.17 11.73
N PRO A 46 -6.96 8.30 12.35
CA PRO A 46 -6.09 9.18 13.12
C PRO A 46 -5.25 8.48 14.19
N ALA A 47 -4.18 9.16 14.60
CA ALA A 47 -3.16 8.66 15.53
C ALA A 47 -3.66 8.36 16.96
N ASP A 48 -4.85 8.80 17.31
CA ASP A 48 -5.54 8.51 18.58
C ASP A 48 -6.11 7.09 18.65
N ALA A 49 -6.19 6.39 17.51
CA ALA A 49 -6.60 4.99 17.47
C ALA A 49 -5.36 4.07 17.59
N PRO A 50 -5.13 3.43 18.76
CA PRO A 50 -3.83 2.85 19.12
C PRO A 50 -3.38 1.68 18.24
N ASP A 51 -4.31 1.00 17.58
CA ASP A 51 -4.04 -0.24 16.84
C ASP A 51 -4.07 -0.06 15.32
N LEU A 52 -3.99 1.19 14.82
CA LEU A 52 -4.07 1.46 13.38
C LEU A 52 -2.72 1.87 12.80
N LEU A 53 -2.61 1.86 11.46
CA LEU A 53 -1.34 2.02 10.76
C LEU A 53 -0.63 3.35 11.05
N VAL A 54 -1.37 4.43 11.27
CA VAL A 54 -0.77 5.73 11.62
C VAL A 54 -0.15 5.67 13.01
N ALA A 55 -0.86 5.15 14.02
CA ALA A 55 -0.34 5.00 15.37
C ALA A 55 0.85 4.01 15.40
N ARG A 56 0.75 2.91 14.67
CA ARG A 56 1.82 1.93 14.51
C ARG A 56 3.07 2.56 13.89
N SER A 57 2.93 3.39 12.85
CA SER A 57 4.07 4.08 12.24
C SER A 57 4.75 5.10 13.16
N LEU A 58 3.97 5.77 14.03
CA LEU A 58 4.53 6.66 15.06
C LEU A 58 5.35 5.90 16.11
N LYS A 59 4.89 4.71 16.54
CA LYS A 59 5.68 3.85 17.42
C LYS A 59 6.97 3.37 16.77
N LEU A 60 6.92 3.04 15.47
CA LEU A 60 8.12 2.67 14.72
C LEU A 60 9.11 3.85 14.58
N GLU A 61 8.61 5.06 14.41
CA GLU A 61 9.45 6.28 14.42
C GLU A 61 10.13 6.48 15.79
N GLY A 62 9.42 6.22 16.89
CA GLY A 62 9.99 6.21 18.23
C GLY A 62 11.08 5.15 18.41
N ALA A 63 10.85 3.94 17.89
CA ALA A 63 11.84 2.87 17.91
C ALA A 63 13.09 3.19 17.07
N LEU A 64 12.90 3.81 15.91
CA LEU A 64 14.01 4.29 15.06
C LEU A 64 14.81 5.37 15.79
N SER A 65 14.15 6.33 16.44
CA SER A 65 14.82 7.37 17.22
C SER A 65 15.64 6.79 18.39
N ALA A 66 15.11 5.79 19.08
CA ALA A 66 15.84 5.09 20.13
C ALA A 66 17.06 4.33 19.59
N PHE A 67 16.91 3.67 18.43
CA PHE A 67 18.01 2.99 17.75
C PHE A 67 19.12 3.95 17.34
N ASP A 68 18.77 5.08 16.74
CA ASP A 68 19.73 6.11 16.30
C ASP A 68 20.47 6.73 17.46
N ALA A 69 19.78 7.07 18.56
CA ALA A 69 20.38 7.61 19.79
C ALA A 69 21.38 6.63 20.43
N ASN A 70 21.25 5.33 20.17
CA ASN A 70 22.18 4.30 20.65
C ASN A 70 23.24 3.88 19.61
N GLY A 71 23.49 4.74 18.62
CA GLY A 71 24.55 4.57 17.60
C GLY A 71 24.14 3.70 16.42
N GLY A 72 22.87 3.68 16.08
CA GLY A 72 22.31 3.07 14.88
C GLY A 72 22.24 3.98 13.66
N GLN A 73 22.41 5.29 13.84
CA GLN A 73 22.17 6.35 12.85
C GLN A 73 22.93 6.18 11.52
N ASP A 74 24.14 5.64 11.55
CA ASP A 74 24.98 5.45 10.37
C ASP A 74 24.67 4.14 9.62
N ARG A 75 23.79 3.31 10.13
CA ARG A 75 23.42 2.04 9.51
C ARG A 75 22.44 2.25 8.35
N SER A 76 22.57 1.40 7.32
CA SER A 76 21.66 1.45 6.17
C SER A 76 20.21 1.26 6.56
N VAL A 77 19.93 0.38 7.55
CA VAL A 77 18.56 0.12 8.04
C VAL A 77 17.92 1.39 8.63
N SER A 78 18.68 2.25 9.32
CA SER A 78 18.18 3.54 9.82
C SER A 78 17.82 4.46 8.65
N ARG A 79 18.72 4.66 7.69
CA ARG A 79 18.48 5.52 6.53
C ARG A 79 17.30 5.05 5.68
N ASP A 80 17.21 3.75 5.43
CA ASP A 80 16.13 3.15 4.63
C ASP A 80 14.77 3.33 5.32
N LEU A 81 14.72 3.16 6.65
CA LEU A 81 13.49 3.34 7.42
C LEU A 81 13.09 4.83 7.54
N HIS A 82 14.03 5.74 7.71
CA HIS A 82 13.75 7.19 7.63
C HIS A 82 13.13 7.56 6.29
N ALA A 83 13.69 7.06 5.19
CA ALA A 83 13.16 7.29 3.84
C ALA A 83 11.74 6.70 3.69
N ALA A 84 11.50 5.48 4.18
CA ALA A 84 10.19 4.83 4.14
C ALA A 84 9.13 5.61 4.94
N LEU A 85 9.45 6.04 6.17
CA LEU A 85 8.54 6.86 7.00
C LEU A 85 8.24 8.22 6.37
N LYS A 86 9.22 8.85 5.75
CA LYS A 86 9.01 10.10 5.00
C LYS A 86 8.07 9.89 3.81
N ALA A 87 8.27 8.81 3.04
CA ALA A 87 7.40 8.47 1.92
C ALA A 87 5.97 8.14 2.39
N TRP A 88 5.82 7.44 3.51
CA TRP A 88 4.53 7.16 4.15
C TRP A 88 3.78 8.44 4.54
N LYS A 89 4.45 9.38 5.23
CA LYS A 89 3.86 10.67 5.60
C LYS A 89 3.41 11.48 4.37
N ALA A 90 4.19 11.46 3.30
CA ALA A 90 3.83 12.10 2.04
C ALA A 90 2.61 11.42 1.38
N ALA A 91 2.58 10.09 1.35
CA ALA A 91 1.46 9.34 0.79
C ALA A 91 0.15 9.54 1.58
N LEU A 92 0.23 9.68 2.91
CA LEU A 92 -0.94 9.98 3.75
C LEU A 92 -1.53 11.37 3.42
N LYS A 93 -0.68 12.35 3.10
CA LYS A 93 -1.12 13.72 2.83
C LYS A 93 -1.76 13.86 1.45
N ASP A 94 -1.09 13.39 0.42
CA ASP A 94 -1.44 13.71 -0.98
C ASP A 94 -1.53 12.46 -1.89
N GLY A 95 -1.31 11.27 -1.33
CA GLY A 95 -1.22 10.04 -2.09
C GLY A 95 -2.56 9.35 -2.36
N SER A 96 -2.63 8.62 -3.47
CA SER A 96 -3.72 7.68 -3.74
C SER A 96 -3.65 6.47 -2.80
N THR A 97 -4.74 5.71 -2.68
CA THR A 97 -4.73 4.43 -1.94
C THR A 97 -3.61 3.51 -2.40
N THR A 98 -3.31 3.47 -3.71
CA THR A 98 -2.17 2.70 -4.25
C THR A 98 -0.84 3.16 -3.63
N ASP A 99 -0.61 4.47 -3.55
CA ASP A 99 0.65 5.02 -3.03
C ASP A 99 0.74 4.81 -1.51
N GLN A 100 -0.37 4.98 -0.81
CA GLN A 100 -0.46 4.74 0.64
C GLN A 100 -0.16 3.27 0.98
N VAL A 101 -0.76 2.31 0.28
CA VAL A 101 -0.52 0.88 0.52
C VAL A 101 0.92 0.49 0.21
N LYS A 102 1.49 0.99 -0.89
CA LYS A 102 2.91 0.75 -1.22
C LYS A 102 3.84 1.29 -0.13
N ALA A 103 3.59 2.52 0.30
CA ALA A 103 4.40 3.14 1.35
C ALA A 103 4.25 2.41 2.69
N ALA A 104 3.03 1.99 3.07
CA ALA A 104 2.78 1.21 4.27
C ALA A 104 3.52 -0.14 4.24
N ASN A 105 3.45 -0.88 3.13
CA ASN A 105 4.18 -2.13 2.95
C ASN A 105 5.70 -1.92 3.07
N THR A 106 6.22 -0.80 2.54
CA THR A 106 7.64 -0.46 2.65
C THR A 106 8.02 -0.17 4.10
N VAL A 107 7.20 0.59 4.84
CA VAL A 107 7.43 0.86 6.28
C VAL A 107 7.43 -0.44 7.08
N GLU A 108 6.48 -1.34 6.86
CA GLU A 108 6.42 -2.63 7.54
C GLU A 108 7.65 -3.49 7.25
N ALA A 109 8.08 -3.56 5.99
CA ALA A 109 9.28 -4.32 5.59
C ALA A 109 10.56 -3.74 6.22
N GLN A 110 10.71 -2.41 6.25
CA GLN A 110 11.87 -1.78 6.89
C GLN A 110 11.82 -1.89 8.41
N GLY A 111 10.62 -1.83 9.01
CA GLY A 111 10.42 -2.12 10.44
C GLY A 111 10.86 -3.54 10.82
N ALA A 112 10.47 -4.54 10.04
CA ALA A 112 10.91 -5.92 10.23
C ALA A 112 12.44 -6.06 10.09
N ARG A 113 13.07 -5.35 9.14
CA ARG A 113 14.53 -5.30 9.00
C ARG A 113 15.21 -4.67 10.22
N LEU A 114 14.64 -3.58 10.77
CA LEU A 114 15.14 -2.98 12.01
C LEU A 114 15.03 -3.96 13.17
N TRP A 115 13.89 -4.64 13.31
CA TRP A 115 13.69 -5.68 14.31
C TRP A 115 14.77 -6.76 14.21
N ALA A 116 14.98 -7.34 13.03
CA ALA A 116 16.00 -8.37 12.82
C ALA A 116 17.42 -7.86 13.10
N ASN A 117 17.73 -6.60 12.75
CA ASN A 117 19.02 -5.99 13.02
C ASN A 117 19.29 -5.81 14.52
N VAL A 118 18.27 -5.42 15.28
CA VAL A 118 18.38 -5.24 16.73
C VAL A 118 18.49 -6.59 17.44
N THR A 119 17.62 -7.54 17.12
CA THR A 119 17.61 -8.88 17.76
C THR A 119 18.84 -9.71 17.39
N GLY A 120 19.39 -9.53 16.20
CA GLY A 120 20.62 -10.20 15.75
C GLY A 120 21.92 -9.55 16.21
N SER A 121 21.86 -8.42 16.94
CA SER A 121 23.07 -7.70 17.39
C SER A 121 23.17 -7.67 18.91
N ALA A 122 24.19 -8.31 19.49
CA ALA A 122 24.43 -8.30 20.94
C ALA A 122 24.44 -6.87 21.51
N ARG A 123 25.03 -5.89 20.79
CA ARG A 123 25.07 -4.50 21.20
C ARG A 123 23.67 -3.89 21.42
N PHE A 124 22.75 -4.10 20.50
CA PHE A 124 21.42 -3.49 20.56
C PHE A 124 20.44 -4.35 21.35
N ALA A 125 20.65 -5.67 21.40
CA ALA A 125 19.84 -6.58 22.18
C ALA A 125 19.88 -6.30 23.69
N GLU A 126 20.92 -5.65 24.18
CA GLU A 126 21.09 -5.24 25.60
C GLU A 126 20.55 -3.82 25.86
N GLN A 127 20.20 -3.04 24.84
CA GLN A 127 19.69 -1.69 24.99
C GLN A 127 18.18 -1.70 25.29
N ALA A 128 17.80 -1.57 26.56
CA ALA A 128 16.40 -1.63 26.99
C ALA A 128 15.50 -0.64 26.22
N ALA A 129 15.95 0.61 26.05
CA ALA A 129 15.17 1.63 25.35
C ALA A 129 14.84 1.26 23.90
N VAL A 130 15.76 0.60 23.18
CA VAL A 130 15.55 0.14 21.81
C VAL A 130 14.60 -1.05 21.79
N LYS A 131 14.79 -2.01 22.69
CA LYS A 131 13.94 -3.20 22.81
C LYS A 131 12.50 -2.84 23.16
N ASP A 132 12.29 -1.99 24.15
CA ASP A 132 10.96 -1.61 24.61
C ASP A 132 10.20 -0.84 23.54
N ALA A 133 10.87 0.08 22.84
CA ALA A 133 10.28 0.82 21.73
C ALA A 133 9.89 -0.09 20.56
N LEU A 134 10.77 -1.05 20.20
CA LEU A 134 10.46 -2.04 19.17
C LEU A 134 9.33 -2.99 19.60
N ALA A 135 9.33 -3.44 20.86
CA ALA A 135 8.27 -4.29 21.40
C ALA A 135 6.91 -3.55 21.37
N ALA A 136 6.89 -2.24 21.69
CA ALA A 136 5.70 -1.41 21.60
C ALA A 136 5.17 -1.32 20.16
N TRP A 137 6.05 -1.19 19.17
CA TRP A 137 5.67 -1.26 17.75
C TRP A 137 5.15 -2.64 17.37
N ALA A 138 5.90 -3.71 17.68
CA ALA A 138 5.55 -5.08 17.34
C ALA A 138 4.21 -5.52 17.94
N GLY A 139 3.92 -5.08 19.18
CA GLY A 139 2.67 -5.33 19.88
C GLY A 139 1.46 -4.56 19.32
N THR A 140 1.70 -3.50 18.53
CA THR A 140 0.64 -2.69 17.92
C THR A 140 0.26 -3.30 16.58
N LYS A 141 -0.79 -4.11 16.53
CA LYS A 141 -1.24 -4.79 15.29
C LYS A 141 -2.63 -4.30 14.92
N PRO A 142 -2.82 -3.80 13.69
CA PRO A 142 -4.16 -3.50 13.18
C PRO A 142 -5.06 -4.75 13.25
N PRO A 143 -6.36 -4.58 13.49
CA PRO A 143 -7.29 -5.70 13.52
C PRO A 143 -7.19 -6.53 12.24
N GLN A 144 -6.92 -7.83 12.37
CA GLN A 144 -6.73 -8.74 11.24
C GLN A 144 -7.95 -8.75 10.31
N ALA A 145 -9.16 -8.57 10.86
CA ALA A 145 -10.38 -8.48 10.07
C ALA A 145 -10.37 -7.31 9.07
N LEU A 146 -9.80 -6.16 9.45
CA LEU A 146 -9.67 -5.00 8.55
C LEU A 146 -8.67 -5.28 7.43
N ILE A 147 -7.53 -5.90 7.75
CA ILE A 147 -6.51 -6.28 6.77
C ILE A 147 -7.10 -7.30 5.78
N THR A 148 -7.77 -8.32 6.28
CA THR A 148 -8.41 -9.37 5.46
C THR A 148 -9.46 -8.76 4.54
N LYS A 149 -10.31 -7.87 5.06
CA LYS A 149 -11.34 -7.17 4.27
C LYS A 149 -10.73 -6.31 3.18
N PHE A 150 -9.70 -5.53 3.50
CA PHE A 150 -8.98 -4.72 2.52
C PHE A 150 -8.36 -5.60 1.43
N ASN A 151 -7.63 -6.63 1.81
CA ASN A 151 -6.94 -7.53 0.87
C ASN A 151 -7.92 -8.26 -0.05
N ALA A 152 -9.09 -8.67 0.46
CA ALA A 152 -10.13 -9.27 -0.37
C ALA A 152 -10.67 -8.27 -1.42
N LYS A 153 -10.88 -7.00 -1.04
CA LYS A 153 -11.32 -5.96 -1.99
C LYS A 153 -10.24 -5.59 -3.00
N SER A 154 -8.96 -5.52 -2.58
CA SER A 154 -7.83 -5.29 -3.47
C SER A 154 -7.72 -6.39 -4.55
N ARG A 155 -7.85 -7.68 -4.16
CA ARG A 155 -7.86 -8.80 -5.10
C ARG A 155 -9.05 -8.74 -6.06
N ALA A 156 -10.26 -8.51 -5.54
CA ALA A 156 -11.46 -8.40 -6.38
C ALA A 156 -11.36 -7.24 -7.39
N TYR A 157 -10.74 -6.12 -7.02
CA TYR A 157 -10.45 -5.02 -7.94
C TYR A 157 -9.45 -5.46 -9.02
N GLU A 158 -8.38 -6.16 -8.64
CA GLU A 158 -7.39 -6.66 -9.60
C GLU A 158 -8.00 -7.68 -10.55
N ASP A 159 -8.83 -8.59 -10.06
CA ASP A 159 -9.58 -9.54 -10.89
C ASP A 159 -10.46 -8.80 -11.90
N THR A 160 -11.22 -7.78 -11.46
CA THR A 160 -12.03 -6.94 -12.36
C THR A 160 -11.17 -6.24 -13.40
N ARG A 161 -10.07 -5.61 -12.99
CA ARG A 161 -9.16 -4.82 -13.84
C ARG A 161 -8.46 -5.65 -14.91
N THR A 162 -8.23 -6.93 -14.64
CA THR A 162 -7.49 -7.85 -15.53
C THR A 162 -8.38 -8.68 -16.43
N THR A 163 -9.72 -8.59 -16.34
CA THR A 163 -10.62 -9.25 -17.26
C THR A 163 -10.35 -8.84 -18.71
N PHE A 164 -10.64 -9.71 -19.64
CA PHE A 164 -10.39 -9.48 -21.08
C PHE A 164 -11.00 -8.17 -21.59
N LEU A 165 -12.22 -7.83 -21.14
CA LEU A 165 -12.92 -6.62 -21.58
C LEU A 165 -12.49 -5.38 -20.79
N ALA A 166 -12.24 -5.48 -19.50
CA ALA A 166 -11.86 -4.33 -18.67
C ALA A 166 -10.40 -3.93 -18.84
N ARG A 167 -9.49 -4.86 -19.14
CA ARG A 167 -8.06 -4.59 -19.26
C ARG A 167 -7.69 -3.45 -20.20
N PRO A 168 -8.20 -3.39 -21.46
CA PRO A 168 -7.90 -2.28 -22.36
C PRO A 168 -8.45 -0.94 -21.83
N VAL A 169 -9.62 -0.95 -21.19
CA VAL A 169 -10.20 0.25 -20.55
C VAL A 169 -9.36 0.70 -19.36
N ALA A 170 -8.94 -0.24 -18.52
CA ALA A 170 -8.09 0.03 -17.37
C ALA A 170 -6.74 0.65 -17.78
N LEU A 171 -6.13 0.16 -18.85
CA LEU A 171 -4.90 0.73 -19.40
C LEU A 171 -5.12 2.13 -19.97
N ALA A 172 -6.15 2.33 -20.80
CA ALA A 172 -6.46 3.60 -21.44
C ALA A 172 -6.80 4.70 -20.41
N LEU A 173 -7.50 4.36 -19.33
CA LEU A 173 -7.91 5.29 -18.27
C LEU A 173 -6.96 5.30 -17.07
N SER A 174 -5.80 4.65 -17.16
CA SER A 174 -4.75 4.63 -16.13
C SER A 174 -5.21 4.10 -14.76
N TYR A 175 -6.09 3.09 -14.74
CA TYR A 175 -6.42 2.36 -13.52
C TYR A 175 -5.22 1.52 -13.06
N ARG A 176 -4.54 1.99 -12.01
CA ARG A 176 -3.35 1.32 -11.46
C ARG A 176 -3.76 0.16 -10.55
N ALA A 177 -2.93 -0.88 -10.52
CA ALA A 177 -3.06 -1.96 -9.53
C ALA A 177 -2.93 -1.41 -8.10
N ILE A 178 -3.76 -1.92 -7.21
CA ILE A 178 -3.67 -1.64 -5.77
C ILE A 178 -3.13 -2.90 -5.10
N PRO A 179 -1.92 -2.89 -4.52
CA PRO A 179 -1.35 -4.08 -3.90
C PRO A 179 -2.13 -4.46 -2.63
N THR A 180 -2.02 -5.71 -2.21
CA THR A 180 -2.45 -6.14 -0.89
C THR A 180 -1.54 -5.55 0.17
N PHE A 181 -2.09 -5.34 1.38
CA PHE A 181 -1.32 -4.92 2.54
C PHE A 181 -0.82 -6.14 3.32
N GLN A 182 0.43 -6.08 3.78
CA GLN A 182 1.07 -7.12 4.57
C GLN A 182 1.76 -6.49 5.77
N LEU A 183 1.50 -7.02 6.95
CA LEU A 183 2.31 -6.71 8.14
C LEU A 183 3.72 -7.29 7.95
N GLY A 184 4.72 -6.59 8.47
CA GLY A 184 6.10 -7.08 8.48
C GLY A 184 6.20 -8.42 9.21
N ASP A 185 6.88 -9.38 8.59
CA ASP A 185 7.19 -10.66 9.24
C ASP A 185 8.28 -10.44 10.28
N LEU A 186 7.97 -10.72 11.54
CA LEU A 186 8.90 -10.56 12.67
C LEU A 186 9.56 -11.89 13.10
N GLY A 187 9.23 -13.00 12.43
CA GLY A 187 9.87 -14.30 12.66
C GLY A 187 9.54 -14.94 14.03
N PHE A 188 8.31 -14.68 14.54
CA PHE A 188 7.85 -15.36 15.77
C PHE A 188 7.22 -16.70 15.43
#